data_e5e6ac25feab6f462443a67552281f99
#
_entry.id   e5e6ac25feab6f462443a67552281f99
#
_cell.length_a   1.000
_cell.length_b   1.000
_cell.length_c   1.000
_cell.angle_alpha   90.00
_cell.angle_beta   90.00
_cell.angle_gamma   90.00
#
_symmetry.space_group_name_H-M   'P 1'
#
loop_
_entity.id
_entity.type
_entity.pdbx_description
1 polymer ?
#
loop_
_entity_poly.entity_id
_entity_poly.type
_entity_poly.pdbx_seq_one_letter_code
_entity_poly.pdbx_strand_id
1 'polypeptide(L)'
;EIGGIVHTHSSYATSWAQAGRDIPCYGTTHADYIYGEVPCLRCLTREEIDEAYEKNTGLLIVHEFKKREKDVKAVPAVLCKNHGPFTWGKDGNEAVHNAVVLEECAKMAFRTELINPQVKPAPQELQDKHYYRKHGANAYYGQKA
;
A
#
# COMPACT_ATOMS: atom_id res chain seq x y z
N GLU A 1 15.37 -3.90 6.58
CA GLU A 1 14.93 -3.45 7.90
C GLU A 1 14.00 -2.25 7.72
N ILE A 2 12.92 -2.17 8.51
CA ILE A 2 11.99 -1.04 8.53
C ILE A 2 12.49 -0.08 9.60
N GLY A 3 12.75 1.19 9.22
CA GLY A 3 13.27 2.22 10.12
C GLY A 3 12.29 3.36 10.41
N GLY A 4 11.17 3.42 9.70
CA GLY A 4 10.11 4.40 9.91
C GLY A 4 8.75 3.87 9.55
N ILE A 5 7.72 4.28 10.30
CA ILE A 5 6.30 3.96 10.05
C ILE A 5 5.49 5.25 10.15
N VAL A 6 4.57 5.44 9.22
CA VAL A 6 3.62 6.55 9.20
C VAL A 6 2.20 6.01 9.18
N HIS A 7 1.35 6.57 10.01
CA HIS A 7 -0.09 6.35 9.98
C HIS A 7 -0.80 7.68 9.75
N THR A 8 -1.75 7.69 8.85
CA THR A 8 -2.56 8.87 8.53
C THR A 8 -4.03 8.49 8.38
N HIS A 9 -4.88 9.51 8.30
CA HIS A 9 -6.26 9.39 7.85
C HIS A 9 -6.45 10.22 6.56
N SER A 10 -5.50 10.09 5.62
CA SER A 10 -5.57 10.79 4.34
C SER A 10 -6.82 10.38 3.56
N SER A 11 -7.45 11.34 2.90
CA SER A 11 -8.85 11.21 2.44
C SER A 11 -9.11 10.03 1.52
N TYR A 12 -8.29 9.85 0.50
CA TYR A 12 -8.54 8.80 -0.51
C TYR A 12 -8.14 7.42 0.00
N ALA A 13 -6.95 7.27 0.60
CA ALA A 13 -6.53 6.00 1.17
C ALA A 13 -7.49 5.53 2.28
N THR A 14 -7.94 6.45 3.14
CA THR A 14 -8.93 6.14 4.18
C THR A 14 -10.28 5.76 3.58
N SER A 15 -10.71 6.38 2.48
CA SER A 15 -11.94 5.99 1.78
C SER A 15 -11.87 4.55 1.27
N TRP A 16 -10.75 4.13 0.69
CA TRP A 16 -10.53 2.74 0.31
C TRP A 16 -10.55 1.79 1.52
N ALA A 17 -9.91 2.20 2.63
CA ALA A 17 -9.94 1.44 3.88
C ALA A 17 -11.37 1.28 4.42
N GLN A 18 -12.17 2.36 4.42
CA GLN A 18 -13.58 2.31 4.83
C GLN A 18 -14.42 1.42 3.91
N ALA A 19 -14.16 1.46 2.60
CA ALA A 19 -14.80 0.58 1.63
C ALA A 19 -14.38 -0.89 1.78
N GLY A 20 -13.29 -1.17 2.49
CA GLY A 20 -12.79 -2.53 2.71
C GLY A 20 -12.24 -3.18 1.45
N ARG A 21 -11.61 -2.39 0.56
CA ARG A 21 -11.07 -2.85 -0.71
C ARG A 21 -9.58 -2.61 -0.82
N ASP A 22 -8.87 -3.57 -1.40
CA ASP A 22 -7.50 -3.40 -1.86
C ASP A 22 -7.46 -2.31 -2.95
N ILE A 23 -6.38 -1.52 -3.02
CA ILE A 23 -6.17 -0.55 -4.11
C ILE A 23 -5.46 -1.27 -5.26
N PRO A 24 -6.13 -1.47 -6.40
CA PRO A 24 -5.50 -2.13 -7.54
C PRO A 24 -4.40 -1.28 -8.17
N CYS A 25 -3.39 -1.92 -8.74
CA CYS A 25 -2.38 -1.24 -9.54
C CYS A 25 -2.91 -0.98 -10.95
N TYR A 26 -3.45 0.21 -11.19
CA TYR A 26 -4.00 0.57 -12.50
C TYR A 26 -2.97 1.20 -13.44
N GLY A 27 -1.86 1.69 -12.93
CA GLY A 27 -0.93 2.42 -13.77
C GLY A 27 0.51 2.42 -13.28
N THR A 28 1.34 3.07 -14.08
CA THR A 28 2.80 3.04 -13.91
C THR A 28 3.28 3.85 -12.71
N THR A 29 2.58 4.91 -12.30
CA THR A 29 2.90 5.65 -11.07
C THR A 29 2.80 4.75 -9.85
N HIS A 30 1.73 3.96 -9.74
CA HIS A 30 1.59 2.97 -8.67
C HIS A 30 2.70 1.91 -8.76
N ALA A 31 2.90 1.33 -9.94
CA ALA A 31 3.89 0.26 -10.15
C ALA A 31 5.33 0.70 -9.88
N ASP A 32 5.66 1.98 -10.07
CA ASP A 32 7.00 2.51 -9.79
C ASP A 32 7.39 2.43 -8.30
N TYR A 33 6.42 2.39 -7.39
CA TYR A 33 6.66 2.46 -5.94
C TYR A 33 6.13 1.26 -5.15
N ILE A 34 5.07 0.62 -5.63
CA ILE A 34 4.36 -0.46 -4.93
C ILE A 34 4.14 -1.62 -5.90
N TYR A 35 4.60 -2.80 -5.54
CA TYR A 35 4.46 -3.99 -6.36
C TYR A 35 3.10 -4.67 -6.16
N GLY A 36 2.25 -4.57 -7.17
CA GLY A 36 0.88 -5.09 -7.12
C GLY A 36 -0.09 -4.21 -6.34
N GLU A 37 -1.18 -4.77 -5.87
CA GLU A 37 -2.19 -4.04 -5.11
C GLU A 37 -1.72 -3.69 -3.69
N VAL A 38 -2.25 -2.58 -3.15
CA VAL A 38 -2.14 -2.26 -1.73
C VAL A 38 -3.22 -3.04 -0.98
N PRO A 39 -2.87 -3.92 -0.05
CA PRO A 39 -3.85 -4.76 0.64
C PRO A 39 -4.68 -3.97 1.64
N CYS A 40 -5.98 -4.27 1.71
CA CYS A 40 -6.86 -3.86 2.79
C CYS A 40 -7.10 -5.05 3.72
N LEU A 41 -6.80 -4.85 5.01
CA LEU A 41 -6.98 -5.88 6.02
C LEU A 41 -8.44 -5.99 6.46
N ARG A 42 -8.80 -7.10 7.09
CA ARG A 42 -10.09 -7.26 7.76
C ARG A 42 -10.26 -6.27 8.92
N CYS A 43 -11.46 -6.11 9.43
CA CYS A 43 -11.67 -5.47 10.72
C CYS A 43 -11.02 -6.28 11.84
N LEU A 44 -10.61 -5.59 12.89
CA LEU A 44 -10.33 -6.22 14.18
C LEU A 44 -11.62 -6.84 14.75
N THR A 45 -11.47 -7.95 15.48
CA THR A 45 -12.58 -8.50 16.24
C THR A 45 -12.85 -7.66 17.49
N ARG A 46 -13.99 -7.88 18.14
CA ARG A 46 -14.32 -7.19 19.39
C ARG A 46 -13.26 -7.45 20.47
N GLU A 47 -12.83 -8.69 20.60
CA GLU A 47 -11.81 -9.09 21.58
C GLU A 47 -10.47 -8.40 21.31
N GLU A 48 -10.05 -8.33 20.06
CA GLU A 48 -8.83 -7.63 19.64
C GLU A 48 -8.87 -6.13 19.96
N ILE A 49 -10.06 -5.51 19.83
CA ILE A 49 -10.28 -4.10 20.16
C ILE A 49 -10.25 -3.88 21.67
N ASP A 50 -10.96 -4.73 22.42
CA ASP A 50 -11.13 -4.57 23.87
C ASP A 50 -9.83 -4.88 24.63
N GLU A 51 -8.99 -5.82 24.14
CA GLU A 51 -7.77 -6.23 24.83
C GLU A 51 -6.59 -5.26 24.64
N ALA A 52 -6.24 -4.95 23.39
CA ALA A 52 -5.07 -4.13 23.07
C ALA A 52 -5.13 -3.62 21.63
N TYR A 53 -5.96 -2.63 21.37
CA TYR A 53 -6.31 -2.13 20.03
C TYR A 53 -5.10 -1.84 19.14
N GLU A 54 -4.15 -1.02 19.58
CA GLU A 54 -3.00 -0.61 18.78
C GLU A 54 -2.04 -1.80 18.54
N LYS A 55 -1.80 -2.59 19.57
CA LYS A 55 -0.97 -3.80 19.47
C LYS A 55 -1.58 -4.80 18.48
N ASN A 56 -2.88 -5.05 18.59
CA ASN A 56 -3.58 -6.01 17.74
C ASN A 56 -3.69 -5.52 16.30
N THR A 57 -3.77 -4.20 16.07
CA THR A 57 -3.64 -3.61 14.73
C THR A 57 -2.28 -3.97 14.12
N GLY A 58 -1.19 -3.77 14.84
CA GLY A 58 0.16 -4.12 14.36
C GLY A 58 0.34 -5.62 14.12
N LEU A 59 -0.16 -6.46 15.03
CA LEU A 59 -0.12 -7.92 14.87
C LEU A 59 -0.92 -8.40 13.66
N LEU A 60 -2.08 -7.81 13.40
CA LEU A 60 -2.90 -8.10 12.22
C LEU A 60 -2.14 -7.78 10.92
N ILE A 61 -1.46 -6.63 10.85
CA ILE A 61 -0.64 -6.26 9.69
C ILE A 61 0.42 -7.34 9.43
N VAL A 62 1.19 -7.70 10.44
CA VAL A 62 2.25 -8.71 10.33
C VAL A 62 1.67 -10.06 9.90
N HIS A 63 0.55 -10.49 10.50
CA HIS A 63 -0.10 -11.75 10.19
C HIS A 63 -0.58 -11.81 8.74
N GLU A 64 -1.29 -10.78 8.28
CA GLU A 64 -1.87 -10.75 6.93
C GLU A 64 -0.80 -10.65 5.85
N PHE A 65 0.30 -9.92 6.08
CA PHE A 65 1.42 -9.89 5.14
C PHE A 65 2.07 -11.28 4.97
N LYS A 66 2.28 -11.99 6.07
CA LYS A 66 2.77 -13.38 6.04
C LYS A 66 1.80 -14.30 5.31
N LYS A 67 0.51 -14.23 5.64
CA LYS A 67 -0.54 -15.07 5.04
C LYS A 67 -0.69 -14.83 3.54
N ARG A 68 -0.56 -13.58 3.09
CA ARG A 68 -0.65 -13.19 1.67
C ARG A 68 0.70 -13.28 0.94
N GLU A 69 1.75 -13.75 1.62
CA GLU A 69 3.12 -13.85 1.09
C GLU A 69 3.63 -12.53 0.47
N LYS A 70 3.24 -11.38 1.06
CA LYS A 70 3.65 -10.06 0.57
C LYS A 70 5.02 -9.68 1.14
N ASP A 71 5.89 -9.23 0.25
CA ASP A 71 7.17 -8.63 0.62
C ASP A 71 6.94 -7.22 1.15
N VAL A 72 7.27 -7.00 2.41
CA VAL A 72 7.13 -5.69 3.09
C VAL A 72 7.97 -4.57 2.47
N LYS A 73 9.01 -4.92 1.71
CA LYS A 73 9.82 -3.92 0.99
C LYS A 73 9.20 -3.56 -0.36
N ALA A 74 8.60 -4.54 -1.02
CA ALA A 74 7.96 -4.34 -2.31
C ALA A 74 6.57 -3.69 -2.18
N VAL A 75 5.89 -3.90 -1.05
CA VAL A 75 4.58 -3.32 -0.73
C VAL A 75 4.67 -2.57 0.59
N PRO A 76 5.22 -1.32 0.60
CA PRO A 76 5.47 -0.58 1.83
C PRO A 76 4.22 0.15 2.36
N ALA A 77 3.04 -0.42 2.16
CA ALA A 77 1.76 0.19 2.50
C ALA A 77 0.69 -0.86 2.81
N VAL A 78 -0.27 -0.50 3.66
CA VAL A 78 -1.42 -1.32 4.00
C VAL A 78 -2.61 -0.45 4.40
N LEU A 79 -3.82 -0.91 4.13
CA LEU A 79 -5.06 -0.31 4.63
C LEU A 79 -5.62 -1.15 5.77
N CYS A 80 -5.91 -0.54 6.90
CA CYS A 80 -6.67 -1.15 7.98
C CYS A 80 -8.16 -0.81 7.79
N LYS A 81 -9.00 -1.82 7.58
CA LYS A 81 -10.44 -1.63 7.29
C LYS A 81 -11.12 -0.77 8.36
N ASN A 82 -11.93 0.18 7.90
CA ASN A 82 -12.64 1.20 8.69
C ASN A 82 -11.74 2.15 9.50
N HIS A 83 -10.43 2.16 9.23
CA HIS A 83 -9.49 3.00 9.97
C HIS A 83 -8.71 3.92 9.03
N GLY A 84 -7.70 3.39 8.35
CA GLY A 84 -6.84 4.19 7.47
C GLY A 84 -5.56 3.45 7.08
N PRO A 85 -4.67 4.16 6.36
CA PRO A 85 -3.42 3.59 5.87
C PRO A 85 -2.30 3.60 6.91
N PHE A 86 -1.42 2.61 6.78
CA PHE A 86 -0.07 2.61 7.34
C PHE A 86 0.93 2.48 6.19
N THR A 87 2.02 3.22 6.27
CA THR A 87 3.16 3.11 5.34
C THR A 87 4.45 3.02 6.12
N TRP A 88 5.47 2.46 5.49
CA TRP A 88 6.79 2.33 6.10
C TRP A 88 7.91 2.49 5.08
N GLY A 89 9.13 2.57 5.57
CA GLY A 89 10.34 2.69 4.77
C GLY A 89 11.58 2.42 5.61
N LYS A 90 12.76 2.54 4.99
CA LYS A 90 14.05 2.38 5.67
C LYS A 90 14.29 3.45 6.75
N ASP A 91 13.60 4.58 6.64
CA ASP A 91 13.61 5.70 7.59
C ASP A 91 12.28 6.46 7.57
N GLY A 92 12.15 7.48 8.43
CA GLY A 92 10.96 8.30 8.52
C GLY A 92 10.65 9.09 7.24
N ASN A 93 11.65 9.56 6.52
CA ASN A 93 11.47 10.31 5.29
C ASN A 93 10.88 9.43 4.18
N GLU A 94 11.40 8.21 4.03
CA GLU A 94 10.85 7.25 3.07
C GLU A 94 9.43 6.82 3.45
N ALA A 95 9.16 6.61 4.73
CA ALA A 95 7.81 6.28 5.20
C ALA A 95 6.79 7.39 4.88
N VAL A 96 7.16 8.67 5.07
CA VAL A 96 6.34 9.83 4.68
C VAL A 96 6.19 9.92 3.16
N HIS A 97 7.27 9.73 2.40
CA HIS A 97 7.20 9.70 0.94
C HIS A 97 6.20 8.63 0.45
N ASN A 98 6.28 7.43 1.01
CA ASN A 98 5.34 6.35 0.68
C ASN A 98 3.89 6.69 1.05
N ALA A 99 3.66 7.45 2.13
CA ALA A 99 2.32 7.92 2.48
C ALA A 99 1.76 8.90 1.44
N VAL A 100 2.58 9.82 0.94
CA VAL A 100 2.19 10.75 -0.14
C VAL A 100 1.90 10.00 -1.44
N VAL A 101 2.76 9.06 -1.81
CA VAL A 101 2.56 8.22 -3.00
C VAL A 101 1.28 7.40 -2.88
N LEU A 102 1.05 6.77 -1.73
CA LEU A 102 -0.17 5.99 -1.47
C LEU A 102 -1.42 6.82 -1.66
N GLU A 103 -1.48 8.03 -1.10
CA GLU A 103 -2.64 8.91 -1.21
C GLU A 103 -2.93 9.30 -2.66
N GLU A 104 -1.90 9.64 -3.44
CA GLU A 104 -2.07 9.96 -4.86
C GLU A 104 -2.48 8.73 -5.69
N CYS A 105 -1.94 7.56 -5.42
CA CYS A 105 -2.36 6.31 -6.07
C CYS A 105 -3.82 5.96 -5.73
N ALA A 106 -4.23 6.11 -4.48
CA ALA A 106 -5.59 5.90 -4.03
C ALA A 106 -6.58 6.84 -4.74
N LYS A 107 -6.22 8.11 -4.85
CA LYS A 107 -6.98 9.15 -5.57
C LYS A 107 -7.13 8.83 -7.06
N MET A 108 -6.02 8.48 -7.72
CA MET A 108 -6.06 8.10 -9.13
C MET A 108 -6.88 6.83 -9.37
N ALA A 109 -6.73 5.82 -8.53
CA ALA A 109 -7.51 4.58 -8.62
C ALA A 109 -9.01 4.84 -8.50
N PHE A 110 -9.42 5.66 -7.51
CA PHE A 110 -10.82 6.08 -7.36
C PHE A 110 -11.36 6.77 -8.62
N ARG A 111 -10.63 7.73 -9.15
CA ARG A 111 -11.02 8.46 -10.37
C ARG A 111 -11.04 7.54 -11.60
N THR A 112 -10.10 6.61 -11.69
CA THR A 112 -10.05 5.62 -12.78
C THR A 112 -11.30 4.75 -12.80
N GLU A 113 -11.75 4.27 -11.65
CA GLU A 113 -12.99 3.48 -11.53
C GLU A 113 -14.25 4.30 -11.84
N LEU A 114 -14.26 5.60 -11.50
CA LEU A 114 -15.35 6.49 -11.90
C LEU A 114 -15.41 6.70 -13.41
N ILE A 115 -14.26 6.84 -14.06
CA ILE A 115 -14.18 7.04 -15.53
C ILE A 115 -14.55 5.76 -16.27
N ASN A 116 -14.04 4.61 -15.79
CA ASN A 116 -14.32 3.30 -16.36
C ASN A 116 -14.58 2.25 -15.26
N PRO A 117 -15.84 1.99 -14.90
CA PRO A 117 -16.18 0.99 -13.88
C PRO A 117 -15.77 -0.45 -14.24
N GLN A 118 -15.42 -0.72 -15.50
CA GLN A 118 -14.99 -2.03 -16.00
C GLN A 118 -13.46 -2.16 -16.08
N VAL A 119 -12.72 -1.14 -15.60
CA VAL A 119 -11.26 -1.13 -15.67
C VAL A 119 -10.65 -2.37 -15.01
N LYS A 120 -9.58 -2.88 -15.62
CA LYS A 120 -8.75 -3.96 -15.07
C LYS A 120 -7.41 -3.40 -14.60
N PRO A 121 -6.74 -4.07 -13.64
CA PRO A 121 -5.37 -3.72 -13.29
C PRO A 121 -4.45 -3.68 -14.52
N ALA A 122 -3.38 -2.89 -14.44
CA ALA A 122 -2.37 -2.85 -15.50
C ALA A 122 -1.80 -4.26 -15.74
N PRO A 123 -1.46 -4.61 -16.99
CA PRO A 123 -0.84 -5.90 -17.30
C PRO A 123 0.39 -6.17 -16.43
N GLN A 124 0.58 -7.42 -16.00
CA GLN A 124 1.67 -7.79 -15.09
C GLN A 124 3.05 -7.41 -15.64
N GLU A 125 3.25 -7.58 -16.95
CA GLU A 125 4.52 -7.23 -17.64
C GLU A 125 4.83 -5.74 -17.52
N LEU A 126 3.80 -4.88 -17.55
CA LEU A 126 3.96 -3.44 -17.38
C LEU A 126 4.28 -3.09 -15.93
N GLN A 127 3.60 -3.72 -14.97
CA GLN A 127 3.89 -3.55 -13.55
C GLN A 127 5.33 -3.96 -13.24
N ASP A 128 5.76 -5.13 -13.69
CA ASP A 128 7.11 -5.65 -13.50
C ASP A 128 8.16 -4.72 -14.13
N LYS A 129 7.93 -4.26 -15.35
CA LYS A 129 8.84 -3.34 -16.03
C LYS A 129 9.07 -2.06 -15.23
N HIS A 130 7.99 -1.45 -14.73
CA HIS A 130 8.08 -0.21 -13.98
C HIS A 130 8.69 -0.40 -12.58
N TYR A 131 8.30 -1.46 -11.89
CA TYR A 131 8.85 -1.74 -10.56
C TYR A 131 10.33 -2.04 -10.62
N TYR A 132 10.74 -3.01 -11.42
CA TYR A 132 12.12 -3.50 -11.45
C TYR A 132 13.12 -2.55 -12.11
N ARG A 133 12.69 -1.58 -12.93
CA ARG A 133 13.60 -0.54 -13.41
C ARG A 133 14.11 0.40 -12.32
N LYS A 134 13.38 0.49 -11.17
CA LYS A 134 13.73 1.31 -10.00
C LYS A 134 14.24 0.49 -8.82
N HIS A 135 13.88 -0.79 -8.74
CA HIS A 135 14.13 -1.67 -7.60
C HIS A 135 14.88 -2.93 -8.02
N GLY A 136 15.74 -3.44 -7.11
CA GLY A 136 16.48 -4.68 -7.34
C GLY A 136 17.86 -4.46 -7.98
N ALA A 137 18.55 -5.59 -8.25
CA ALA A 137 19.94 -5.61 -8.69
C ALA A 137 20.20 -4.96 -10.07
N ASN A 138 19.18 -4.93 -10.93
CA ASN A 138 19.25 -4.41 -12.29
C ASN A 138 18.53 -3.07 -12.47
N ALA A 139 18.28 -2.33 -11.39
CA ALA A 139 17.64 -1.03 -11.43
C ALA A 139 18.51 -0.02 -12.21
N TYR A 140 17.87 0.73 -13.12
CA TYR A 140 18.57 1.69 -13.99
C TYR A 140 17.87 3.06 -14.08
N TYR A 141 16.67 3.19 -13.51
CA TYR A 141 15.89 4.43 -13.57
C TYR A 141 15.72 5.04 -12.19
N GLY A 142 15.96 6.35 -12.09
CA GLY A 142 15.86 7.08 -10.82
C GLY A 142 16.98 6.79 -9.83
N GLN A 143 18.06 6.12 -10.26
CA GLN A 143 19.25 5.93 -9.47
C GLN A 143 20.07 7.22 -9.49
N LYS A 144 20.62 7.61 -8.34
CA LYS A 144 21.59 8.71 -8.31
C LYS A 144 22.85 8.27 -9.08
N ALA A 145 23.30 9.12 -9.99
CA ALA A 145 24.59 8.97 -10.63
C ALA A 145 25.72 9.07 -9.58
#